data_f69c7c05930c10069ec28553566f0949
#
_entry.id   f69c7c05930c10069ec28553566f0949
#
_cell.length_a   1.000
_cell.length_b   1.000
_cell.length_c   1.000
_cell.angle_alpha   90.00
_cell.angle_beta   90.00
_cell.angle_gamma   90.00
#
_symmetry.space_group_name_H-M   'P 1'
#
loop_
_entity.id
_entity.type
_entity.pdbx_description
1 polymer ?
#
loop_
_entity_poly.entity_id
_entity_poly.type
_entity_poly.pdbx_seq_one_letter_code
_entity_poly.pdbx_strand_id
1 'polypeptide(L)'
;MTLESGKHAQAGENDTMEETNNPMPAGGGPDRWAESAVMDLGGPMFHAALLLALRETVAADHVSHVFYGHEGSVQYSSAASLLNQSLIEWTTNVFVDNEFYRRDPNYGLLRDMACRPGHHPDLVVQTASPERIADDEYRRVLFERPGFASKISLIGCRDEGISYLNLYFSHAHSPDVAELMRGRAPLLIALARRHHQLCRVETDAPRAPSWCSGLSLREIQVADLLRQGHTAKEVGRELGLSPTTVVTYKNRIFKKNNVASLKEFLIKAPAARAVPVCMPEAGGR
;
A
#
# COMPACT_ATOMS: atom_id res chain seq x y z
N MET A 1 -12.82 78.79 33.90
CA MET A 1 -13.86 79.18 32.96
C MET A 1 -14.24 77.93 32.26
N THR A 2 -15.21 77.24 32.88
CA THR A 2 -16.57 77.01 32.37
C THR A 2 -16.58 76.10 31.10
N LEU A 3 -17.12 75.02 31.15
CA LEU A 3 -18.40 74.27 31.22
C LEU A 3 -18.38 73.24 30.15
N GLU A 4 -18.73 72.14 30.37
CA GLU A 4 -19.89 71.23 30.49
C GLU A 4 -20.07 70.32 29.32
N SER A 5 -20.19 69.09 29.68
CA SER A 5 -21.31 68.16 29.47
C SER A 5 -21.60 67.61 28.05
N GLY A 6 -21.70 66.37 27.98
CA GLY A 6 -22.45 65.66 26.95
C GLY A 6 -22.29 64.14 27.01
N LYS A 7 -23.10 63.48 27.86
CA LYS A 7 -23.39 62.04 27.81
C LYS A 7 -24.01 61.69 26.48
N HIS A 8 -23.60 60.55 25.90
CA HIS A 8 -24.58 59.58 25.47
C HIS A 8 -23.94 58.17 25.33
N ALA A 9 -24.53 57.26 26.02
CA ALA A 9 -24.32 55.83 25.96
C ALA A 9 -25.03 55.26 24.72
N GLN A 10 -24.46 54.25 24.09
CA GLN A 10 -25.12 53.13 23.41
C GLN A 10 -24.04 52.08 23.26
N ALA A 11 -24.19 51.05 23.87
CA ALA A 11 -24.70 49.71 23.86
C ALA A 11 -24.56 49.02 22.48
N GLY A 12 -24.00 47.87 22.52
CA GLY A 12 -24.25 46.83 21.52
C GLY A 12 -22.98 46.33 20.84
N GLU A 13 -22.81 45.30 21.07
CA GLU A 13 -22.90 43.95 20.58
C GLU A 13 -21.53 43.25 20.62
N ASN A 14 -21.37 42.44 21.62
CA ASN A 14 -20.41 41.34 21.67
C ASN A 14 -20.84 40.32 20.60
N ASP A 15 -20.12 40.29 19.48
CA ASP A 15 -20.14 39.15 18.56
C ASP A 15 -19.13 38.14 19.08
N THR A 16 -19.57 37.31 20.01
CA THR A 16 -18.88 36.10 20.43
C THR A 16 -18.97 35.11 19.27
N MET A 17 -17.89 35.02 18.49
CA MET A 17 -17.66 33.84 17.65
C MET A 17 -17.65 32.60 18.57
N GLU A 18 -18.73 31.85 18.56
CA GLU A 18 -18.76 30.49 19.03
C GLU A 18 -17.77 29.69 18.16
N GLU A 19 -16.59 29.43 18.71
CA GLU A 19 -15.78 28.30 18.30
C GLU A 19 -16.65 27.06 18.46
N THR A 20 -17.22 26.58 17.36
CA THR A 20 -17.81 25.25 17.29
C THR A 20 -16.69 24.23 17.50
N ASN A 21 -16.42 23.98 18.76
CA ASN A 21 -15.64 22.87 19.25
C ASN A 21 -16.45 21.59 18.89
N ASN A 22 -16.23 21.09 17.65
CA ASN A 22 -16.79 19.83 17.21
C ASN A 22 -15.96 18.73 17.89
N PRO A 23 -16.46 18.03 18.91
CA PRO A 23 -15.69 16.99 19.57
C PRO A 23 -15.46 15.88 18.54
N MET A 24 -14.20 15.62 18.23
CA MET A 24 -13.78 14.37 17.58
C MET A 24 -14.52 13.20 18.26
N PRO A 25 -15.06 12.24 17.51
CA PRO A 25 -15.74 11.11 18.12
C PRO A 25 -14.72 10.34 18.96
N ALA A 26 -14.73 10.59 20.26
CA ALA A 26 -14.04 9.78 21.25
C ALA A 26 -14.77 8.46 21.34
N GLY A 27 -14.12 7.36 20.92
CA GLY A 27 -14.69 6.05 21.19
C GLY A 27 -14.29 4.90 20.28
N GLY A 28 -13.05 4.83 19.83
CA GLY A 28 -12.47 3.57 19.37
C GLY A 28 -11.25 3.27 20.23
N GLY A 29 -11.24 2.17 20.99
CA GLY A 29 -10.02 1.72 21.66
C GLY A 29 -8.86 1.65 20.67
N PRO A 30 -7.60 1.73 21.13
CA PRO A 30 -6.42 1.89 20.29
C PRO A 30 -6.23 0.82 19.22
N ASP A 31 -6.95 -0.30 19.30
CA ASP A 31 -6.74 -1.47 18.43
C ASP A 31 -7.91 -1.83 17.51
N ARG A 32 -9.01 -1.09 17.53
CA ARG A 32 -10.19 -1.38 16.68
C ARG A 32 -9.90 -1.35 15.18
N TRP A 33 -8.91 -0.56 14.78
CA TRP A 33 -8.43 -0.50 13.40
C TRP A 33 -7.87 -1.84 12.91
N ALA A 34 -7.35 -2.70 13.80
CA ALA A 34 -6.77 -3.98 13.44
C ALA A 34 -7.80 -5.11 13.29
N GLU A 35 -9.03 -4.93 13.79
CA GLU A 35 -10.06 -6.00 13.79
C GLU A 35 -10.31 -6.58 12.40
N SER A 36 -10.47 -5.73 11.39
CA SER A 36 -10.70 -6.17 10.01
C SER A 36 -9.51 -6.97 9.46
N ALA A 37 -8.29 -6.52 9.71
CA ALA A 37 -7.10 -7.23 9.28
C ALA A 37 -6.93 -8.58 10.00
N VAL A 38 -7.33 -8.66 11.28
CA VAL A 38 -7.30 -9.94 12.04
C VAL A 38 -8.27 -10.96 11.45
N MET A 39 -9.45 -10.55 11.02
CA MET A 39 -10.45 -11.44 10.41
C MET A 39 -9.98 -12.02 9.07
N ASP A 40 -9.09 -11.31 8.37
CA ASP A 40 -8.55 -11.72 7.06
C ASP A 40 -7.17 -12.41 7.17
N LEU A 41 -6.70 -12.72 8.37
CA LEU A 41 -5.42 -13.42 8.57
C LEU A 41 -5.38 -14.78 7.85
N GLY A 42 -4.34 -15.01 7.05
CA GLY A 42 -4.20 -16.19 6.17
C GLY A 42 -4.97 -16.05 4.87
N GLY A 43 -5.94 -15.16 4.76
CA GLY A 43 -6.77 -14.96 3.58
C GLY A 43 -6.17 -13.96 2.57
N PRO A 44 -6.66 -13.95 1.33
CA PRO A 44 -6.10 -13.12 0.26
C PRO A 44 -6.36 -11.61 0.45
N MET A 45 -7.29 -11.23 1.31
CA MET A 45 -7.68 -9.83 1.55
C MET A 45 -6.92 -9.15 2.70
N PHE A 46 -6.06 -9.87 3.40
CA PHE A 46 -5.37 -9.35 4.59
C PHE A 46 -4.68 -8.00 4.36
N HIS A 47 -3.86 -7.88 3.32
CA HIS A 47 -3.12 -6.64 3.07
C HIS A 47 -4.03 -5.48 2.66
N ALA A 48 -5.12 -5.77 1.94
CA ALA A 48 -6.13 -4.76 1.59
C ALA A 48 -6.90 -4.29 2.84
N ALA A 49 -7.30 -5.21 3.72
CA ALA A 49 -7.96 -4.90 4.98
C ALA A 49 -7.03 -4.10 5.91
N LEU A 50 -5.75 -4.50 6.00
CA LEU A 50 -4.73 -3.78 6.76
C LEU A 50 -4.54 -2.35 6.25
N LEU A 51 -4.41 -2.17 4.94
CA LEU A 51 -4.24 -0.87 4.32
C LEU A 51 -5.46 0.04 4.53
N LEU A 52 -6.67 -0.52 4.37
CA LEU A 52 -7.92 0.20 4.61
C LEU A 52 -8.02 0.65 6.08
N ALA A 53 -7.67 -0.22 7.01
CA ALA A 53 -7.65 0.09 8.44
C ALA A 53 -6.64 1.22 8.79
N LEU A 54 -5.52 1.28 8.09
CA LEU A 54 -4.51 2.32 8.26
C LEU A 54 -4.87 3.65 7.58
N ARG A 55 -5.75 3.63 6.57
CA ARG A 55 -6.08 4.80 5.76
C ARG A 55 -6.54 6.00 6.60
N GLU A 56 -7.39 5.78 7.58
CA GLU A 56 -7.95 6.84 8.42
C GLU A 56 -6.91 7.53 9.30
N THR A 57 -5.79 6.87 9.56
CA THR A 57 -4.78 7.35 10.50
C THR A 57 -3.48 7.81 9.85
N VAL A 58 -3.08 7.18 8.76
CA VAL A 58 -1.78 7.48 8.13
C VAL A 58 -1.88 7.79 6.64
N ALA A 59 -3.06 7.67 6.04
CA ALA A 59 -3.32 7.96 4.63
C ALA A 59 -2.34 7.28 3.66
N ALA A 60 -1.90 6.06 3.99
CA ALA A 60 -1.07 5.26 3.08
C ALA A 60 -1.91 4.81 1.88
N ASP A 61 -1.32 4.88 0.69
CA ASP A 61 -1.99 4.54 -0.56
C ASP A 61 -1.77 3.09 -0.96
N HIS A 62 -0.59 2.53 -0.59
CA HIS A 62 -0.21 1.18 -0.94
C HIS A 62 0.55 0.51 0.21
N VAL A 63 0.47 -0.81 0.25
CA VAL A 63 1.26 -1.65 1.16
C VAL A 63 1.92 -2.77 0.38
N SER A 64 3.17 -3.10 0.72
CA SER A 64 3.80 -4.36 0.31
C SER A 64 4.39 -5.07 1.53
N HIS A 65 4.32 -6.39 1.53
CA HIS A 65 4.95 -7.24 2.53
C HIS A 65 5.88 -8.22 1.83
N VAL A 66 7.15 -8.19 2.21
CA VAL A 66 8.17 -9.12 1.76
C VAL A 66 8.70 -9.86 2.98
N PHE A 67 8.79 -11.18 2.90
CA PHE A 67 9.39 -12.00 3.94
C PHE A 67 10.69 -12.61 3.44
N TYR A 68 11.77 -12.37 4.17
CA TYR A 68 13.09 -12.94 3.91
C TYR A 68 13.37 -14.07 4.88
N GLY A 69 13.81 -15.21 4.35
CA GLY A 69 14.38 -16.29 5.15
C GLY A 69 15.77 -15.94 5.71
N HIS A 70 16.31 -16.81 6.55
CA HIS A 70 17.62 -16.63 7.16
C HIS A 70 18.80 -16.46 6.16
N GLU A 71 18.66 -17.02 4.97
CA GLU A 71 19.66 -16.89 3.91
C GLU A 71 19.54 -15.57 3.13
N GLY A 72 18.62 -14.68 3.54
CA GLY A 72 18.34 -13.42 2.86
C GLY A 72 17.58 -13.57 1.54
N SER A 73 17.09 -14.77 1.23
CA SER A 73 16.23 -15.04 0.07
C SER A 73 14.78 -14.63 0.36
N VAL A 74 14.10 -14.08 -0.65
CA VAL A 74 12.68 -13.75 -0.56
C VAL A 74 11.87 -15.03 -0.61
N GLN A 75 11.13 -15.33 0.46
CA GLN A 75 10.26 -16.51 0.57
C GLN A 75 8.79 -16.19 0.30
N TYR A 76 8.40 -14.92 0.50
CA TYR A 76 7.03 -14.48 0.32
C TYR A 76 7.01 -13.01 -0.08
N SER A 77 6.08 -12.61 -0.93
CA SER A 77 5.74 -11.22 -1.15
C SER A 77 4.27 -11.08 -1.52
N SER A 78 3.67 -10.01 -1.05
CA SER A 78 2.30 -9.64 -1.36
C SER A 78 2.15 -8.12 -1.30
N ALA A 79 1.14 -7.58 -1.98
CA ALA A 79 0.89 -6.15 -2.00
C ALA A 79 -0.59 -5.84 -2.16
N ALA A 80 -1.01 -4.67 -1.63
CA ALA A 80 -2.35 -4.12 -1.84
C ALA A 80 -2.30 -2.62 -2.06
N SER A 81 -3.31 -2.09 -2.75
CA SER A 81 -3.43 -0.68 -3.10
C SER A 81 -4.86 -0.20 -3.00
N LEU A 82 -5.05 1.03 -2.54
CA LEU A 82 -6.32 1.76 -2.60
C LEU A 82 -6.47 2.55 -3.91
N LEU A 83 -5.38 2.77 -4.65
CA LEU A 83 -5.37 3.57 -5.87
C LEU A 83 -5.20 2.73 -7.14
N ASN A 84 -4.21 1.85 -7.16
CA ASN A 84 -3.88 1.05 -8.34
C ASN A 84 -3.20 -0.26 -7.93
N GLN A 85 -3.98 -1.33 -7.85
CA GLN A 85 -3.52 -2.67 -7.45
C GLN A 85 -2.43 -3.19 -8.40
N SER A 86 -2.61 -3.05 -9.72
CA SER A 86 -1.65 -3.53 -10.70
C SER A 86 -0.30 -2.81 -10.63
N LEU A 87 -0.31 -1.54 -10.24
CA LEU A 87 0.92 -0.76 -10.06
C LEU A 87 1.75 -1.31 -8.90
N ILE A 88 1.12 -1.52 -7.74
CA ILE A 88 1.87 -2.01 -6.56
C ILE A 88 2.30 -3.47 -6.74
N GLU A 89 1.50 -4.32 -7.38
CA GLU A 89 1.87 -5.67 -7.74
C GLU A 89 3.11 -5.66 -8.67
N TRP A 90 3.08 -4.84 -9.73
CA TRP A 90 4.23 -4.70 -10.63
C TRP A 90 5.47 -4.22 -9.88
N THR A 91 5.34 -3.19 -9.05
CA THR A 91 6.47 -2.63 -8.28
C THR A 91 7.07 -3.70 -7.35
N THR A 92 6.21 -4.45 -6.66
CA THR A 92 6.64 -5.53 -5.75
C THR A 92 7.29 -6.68 -6.51
N ASN A 93 6.77 -7.07 -7.68
CA ASN A 93 7.37 -8.11 -8.49
C ASN A 93 8.73 -7.68 -9.07
N VAL A 94 8.83 -6.44 -9.59
CA VAL A 94 10.12 -5.92 -10.05
C VAL A 94 11.14 -5.89 -8.91
N PHE A 95 10.72 -5.50 -7.71
CA PHE A 95 11.57 -5.50 -6.53
C PHE A 95 12.12 -6.89 -6.21
N VAL A 96 11.28 -7.94 -6.34
CA VAL A 96 11.67 -9.32 -6.03
C VAL A 96 12.36 -10.00 -7.22
N ASP A 97 11.70 -10.03 -8.39
CA ASP A 97 12.12 -10.84 -9.54
C ASP A 97 13.40 -10.30 -10.21
N ASN A 98 13.61 -8.98 -10.16
CA ASN A 98 14.82 -8.32 -10.68
C ASN A 98 15.87 -8.06 -9.60
N GLU A 99 15.72 -8.66 -8.43
CA GLU A 99 16.62 -8.54 -7.29
C GLU A 99 16.88 -7.08 -6.83
N PHE A 100 15.95 -6.15 -7.11
CA PHE A 100 16.07 -4.77 -6.63
C PHE A 100 16.12 -4.65 -5.11
N TYR A 101 15.67 -5.68 -4.37
CA TYR A 101 15.82 -5.74 -2.92
C TYR A 101 17.28 -5.63 -2.47
N ARG A 102 18.26 -6.06 -3.30
CA ARG A 102 19.71 -5.94 -3.02
C ARG A 102 20.21 -4.49 -3.12
N ARG A 103 19.45 -3.63 -3.79
CA ARG A 103 19.72 -2.20 -4.00
C ARG A 103 18.87 -1.32 -3.07
N ASP A 104 17.99 -1.92 -2.27
CA ASP A 104 17.16 -1.19 -1.28
C ASP A 104 18.07 -0.50 -0.26
N PRO A 105 17.83 0.77 0.10
CA PRO A 105 18.60 1.47 1.14
C PRO A 105 18.68 0.71 2.47
N ASN A 106 17.67 -0.15 2.75
CA ASN A 106 17.66 -0.96 3.97
C ASN A 106 18.35 -2.33 3.80
N TYR A 107 18.87 -2.69 2.61
CA TYR A 107 19.43 -4.02 2.37
C TYR A 107 20.58 -4.38 3.31
N GLY A 108 21.47 -3.43 3.60
CA GLY A 108 22.56 -3.62 4.57
C GLY A 108 22.04 -4.00 5.95
N LEU A 109 21.03 -3.27 6.43
CA LEU A 109 20.37 -3.55 7.71
C LEU A 109 19.66 -4.91 7.70
N LEU A 110 18.88 -5.22 6.65
CA LEU A 110 18.20 -6.50 6.52
C LEU A 110 19.18 -7.68 6.56
N ARG A 111 20.28 -7.58 5.84
CA ARG A 111 21.33 -8.60 5.82
C ARG A 111 21.98 -8.77 7.19
N ASP A 112 22.32 -7.66 7.86
CA ASP A 112 22.97 -7.70 9.16
C ASP A 112 22.02 -8.28 10.22
N MET A 113 20.73 -7.95 10.19
CA MET A 113 19.71 -8.55 11.07
C MET A 113 19.57 -10.05 10.82
N ALA A 114 19.63 -10.50 9.56
CA ALA A 114 19.58 -11.92 9.22
C ALA A 114 20.80 -12.70 9.69
N CYS A 115 22.01 -12.12 9.52
CA CYS A 115 23.27 -12.80 9.83
C CYS A 115 23.67 -12.74 11.32
N ARG A 116 23.13 -11.76 12.06
CA ARG A 116 23.51 -11.50 13.46
C ARG A 116 22.28 -11.28 14.34
N PRO A 117 21.44 -12.32 14.53
CA PRO A 117 20.27 -12.20 15.39
C PRO A 117 20.70 -11.79 16.81
N GLY A 118 19.99 -10.83 17.40
CA GLY A 118 20.27 -10.30 18.73
C GLY A 118 21.28 -9.14 18.79
N HIS A 119 21.94 -8.76 17.69
CA HIS A 119 22.83 -7.58 17.64
C HIS A 119 22.08 -6.30 17.19
N HIS A 120 20.89 -6.43 16.69
CA HIS A 120 20.02 -5.33 16.26
C HIS A 120 18.70 -5.36 17.05
N PRO A 121 18.00 -4.22 17.15
CA PRO A 121 16.65 -4.23 17.67
C PRO A 121 15.76 -5.19 16.84
N ASP A 122 14.91 -5.95 17.52
CA ASP A 122 13.96 -6.87 16.87
C ASP A 122 13.01 -6.19 15.90
N LEU A 123 12.87 -4.87 16.02
CA LEU A 123 11.99 -4.03 15.24
C LEU A 123 12.65 -2.70 14.90
N VAL A 124 12.65 -2.34 13.63
CA VAL A 124 13.16 -1.07 13.14
C VAL A 124 12.13 -0.42 12.23
N VAL A 125 11.97 0.91 12.32
CA VAL A 125 11.15 1.72 11.43
C VAL A 125 12.03 2.69 10.68
N GLN A 126 12.00 2.63 9.36
CA GLN A 126 12.78 3.47 8.45
C GLN A 126 11.87 4.27 7.52
N THR A 127 12.28 5.47 7.19
CA THR A 127 11.61 6.32 6.20
C THR A 127 12.51 6.54 5.00
N ALA A 128 11.93 6.58 3.82
CA ALA A 128 12.64 6.90 2.59
C ALA A 128 11.81 7.86 1.72
N SER A 129 12.51 8.72 1.01
CA SER A 129 11.95 9.56 -0.05
C SER A 129 12.91 9.56 -1.24
N PRO A 130 12.44 9.85 -2.46
CA PRO A 130 13.27 9.81 -3.67
C PRO A 130 14.58 10.57 -3.53
N GLU A 131 14.56 11.75 -2.88
CA GLU A 131 15.72 12.64 -2.74
C GLU A 131 16.84 12.02 -1.89
N ARG A 132 16.50 11.04 -1.01
CA ARG A 132 17.44 10.38 -0.10
C ARG A 132 17.98 9.06 -0.63
N ILE A 133 17.53 8.63 -1.81
CA ILE A 133 17.94 7.37 -2.43
C ILE A 133 19.11 7.63 -3.37
N ALA A 134 20.28 7.12 -2.99
CA ALA A 134 21.51 7.31 -3.75
C ALA A 134 21.57 6.50 -5.04
N ASP A 135 20.91 5.35 -5.11
CA ASP A 135 20.85 4.51 -6.31
C ASP A 135 19.82 5.06 -7.31
N ASP A 136 20.29 5.64 -8.39
CA ASP A 136 19.47 6.31 -9.41
C ASP A 136 18.48 5.36 -10.10
N GLU A 137 18.89 4.13 -10.38
CA GLU A 137 18.02 3.17 -11.05
C GLU A 137 16.94 2.66 -10.09
N TYR A 138 17.29 2.34 -8.84
CA TYR A 138 16.35 1.98 -7.79
C TYR A 138 15.31 3.11 -7.60
N ARG A 139 15.78 4.35 -7.44
CA ARG A 139 14.93 5.53 -7.30
C ARG A 139 13.96 5.68 -8.49
N ARG A 140 14.50 5.66 -9.72
CA ARG A 140 13.71 5.83 -10.94
C ARG A 140 12.65 4.75 -11.11
N VAL A 141 13.03 3.48 -10.89
CA VAL A 141 12.15 2.34 -11.16
C VAL A 141 11.09 2.15 -10.07
N LEU A 142 11.48 2.30 -8.79
CA LEU A 142 10.64 1.93 -7.64
C LEU A 142 10.00 3.11 -6.90
N PHE A 143 10.33 4.36 -7.29
CA PHE A 143 9.72 5.55 -6.72
C PHE A 143 9.16 6.49 -7.78
N GLU A 144 9.99 6.95 -8.72
CA GLU A 144 9.57 7.97 -9.70
C GLU A 144 8.54 7.42 -10.69
N ARG A 145 8.77 6.21 -11.25
CA ARG A 145 7.83 5.59 -12.20
C ARG A 145 6.47 5.27 -11.57
N PRO A 146 6.40 4.70 -10.36
CA PRO A 146 5.13 4.50 -9.66
C PRO A 146 4.50 5.79 -9.12
N GLY A 147 5.26 6.88 -8.99
CA GLY A 147 4.79 8.14 -8.40
C GLY A 147 4.77 8.13 -6.88
N PHE A 148 5.64 7.34 -6.22
CA PHE A 148 5.74 7.33 -4.78
C PHE A 148 6.59 8.49 -4.28
N ALA A 149 6.00 9.37 -3.47
CA ALA A 149 6.68 10.50 -2.85
C ALA A 149 7.42 10.12 -1.57
N SER A 150 6.95 9.09 -0.86
CA SER A 150 7.60 8.62 0.36
C SER A 150 7.24 7.17 0.69
N LYS A 151 8.07 6.55 1.54
CA LYS A 151 7.89 5.17 2.04
C LYS A 151 8.20 5.13 3.54
N ILE A 152 7.39 4.39 4.30
CA ILE A 152 7.70 3.96 5.66
C ILE A 152 7.86 2.44 5.64
N SER A 153 9.00 1.96 6.13
CA SER A 153 9.34 0.55 6.21
C SER A 153 9.36 0.10 7.65
N LEU A 154 8.59 -0.93 7.97
CA LEU A 154 8.62 -1.63 9.24
C LEU A 154 9.37 -2.94 9.03
N ILE A 155 10.43 -3.14 9.81
CA ILE A 155 11.35 -4.27 9.68
C ILE A 155 11.32 -5.03 10.99
N GLY A 156 10.84 -6.26 10.98
CA GLY A 156 10.79 -7.11 12.17
C GLY A 156 11.58 -8.41 11.96
N CYS A 157 12.57 -8.68 12.81
CA CYS A 157 13.38 -9.90 12.80
C CYS A 157 12.94 -10.84 13.92
N ARG A 158 12.82 -12.11 13.62
CA ARG A 158 12.60 -13.23 14.58
C ARG A 158 13.25 -14.50 14.04
N ASP A 159 13.16 -15.58 14.81
CA ASP A 159 13.78 -16.87 14.50
C ASP A 159 13.41 -17.46 13.12
N GLU A 160 12.24 -17.10 12.56
CA GLU A 160 11.83 -17.62 11.25
C GLU A 160 12.33 -16.77 10.06
N GLY A 161 12.84 -15.56 10.32
CA GLY A 161 13.29 -14.62 9.31
C GLY A 161 12.82 -13.19 9.54
N ILE A 162 12.82 -12.38 8.47
CA ILE A 162 12.55 -10.95 8.51
C ILE A 162 11.27 -10.64 7.76
N SER A 163 10.31 -10.02 8.46
CA SER A 163 9.16 -9.35 7.84
C SER A 163 9.53 -7.91 7.48
N TYR A 164 9.37 -7.58 6.22
CA TYR A 164 9.60 -6.24 5.66
C TYR A 164 8.28 -5.70 5.12
N LEU A 165 7.58 -4.92 5.94
CA LEU A 165 6.29 -4.32 5.60
C LEU A 165 6.52 -2.86 5.20
N ASN A 166 6.12 -2.48 3.99
CA ASN A 166 6.31 -1.15 3.44
C ASN A 166 4.97 -0.48 3.19
N LEU A 167 4.84 0.75 3.63
CA LEU A 167 3.73 1.65 3.32
C LEU A 167 4.24 2.73 2.35
N TYR A 168 3.53 2.93 1.24
CA TYR A 168 3.89 3.93 0.24
C TYR A 168 2.81 5.01 0.16
N PHE A 169 3.27 6.23 -0.10
CA PHE A 169 2.46 7.43 -0.13
C PHE A 169 2.69 8.17 -1.45
N SER A 170 1.62 8.63 -2.08
CA SER A 170 1.67 9.53 -3.26
C SER A 170 2.07 10.96 -2.88
N HIS A 171 2.16 11.27 -1.60
CA HIS A 171 2.55 12.55 -1.03
C HIS A 171 3.59 12.35 0.09
N ALA A 172 4.29 13.40 0.47
CA ALA A 172 5.19 13.35 1.60
C ALA A 172 4.38 13.17 2.90
N HIS A 173 4.73 12.16 3.71
CA HIS A 173 4.13 11.99 5.03
C HIS A 173 4.76 12.93 6.05
N SER A 174 3.99 13.36 7.05
CA SER A 174 4.50 14.17 8.16
C SER A 174 5.36 13.33 9.12
N PRO A 175 6.27 13.96 9.90
CA PRO A 175 7.02 13.27 10.95
C PRO A 175 6.13 12.54 11.96
N ASP A 176 4.94 13.07 12.25
CA ASP A 176 3.98 12.49 13.20
C ASP A 176 3.47 11.11 12.70
N VAL A 177 3.30 10.96 11.40
CA VAL A 177 2.93 9.66 10.80
C VAL A 177 4.02 8.60 11.05
N ALA A 178 5.29 8.97 10.90
CA ALA A 178 6.39 8.06 11.18
C ALA A 178 6.45 7.67 12.67
N GLU A 179 6.20 8.62 13.58
CA GLU A 179 6.15 8.35 15.02
C GLU A 179 4.96 7.45 15.39
N LEU A 180 3.79 7.74 14.84
CA LEU A 180 2.61 6.88 15.00
C LEU A 180 2.88 5.45 14.50
N MET A 181 3.61 5.30 13.39
CA MET A 181 3.98 3.99 12.88
C MET A 181 4.97 3.27 13.79
N ARG A 182 5.89 3.97 14.45
CA ARG A 182 6.76 3.35 15.47
C ARG A 182 5.94 2.74 16.61
N GLY A 183 4.93 3.44 17.10
CA GLY A 183 4.04 2.93 18.15
C GLY A 183 3.24 1.70 17.71
N ARG A 184 2.84 1.61 16.45
CA ARG A 184 2.03 0.51 15.89
C ARG A 184 2.85 -0.62 15.30
N ALA A 185 4.12 -0.40 15.01
CA ALA A 185 4.98 -1.37 14.34
C ALA A 185 5.01 -2.75 14.99
N PRO A 186 5.04 -2.90 16.34
CA PRO A 186 5.02 -4.23 16.96
C PRO A 186 3.80 -5.06 16.56
N LEU A 187 2.61 -4.45 16.58
CA LEU A 187 1.36 -5.13 16.21
C LEU A 187 1.31 -5.41 14.71
N LEU A 188 1.68 -4.43 13.87
CA LEU A 188 1.69 -4.57 12.42
C LEU A 188 2.61 -5.70 11.95
N ILE A 189 3.81 -5.77 12.51
CA ILE A 189 4.76 -6.84 12.20
C ILE A 189 4.27 -8.19 12.72
N ALA A 190 3.66 -8.24 13.92
CA ALA A 190 3.09 -9.48 14.44
C ALA A 190 1.96 -10.02 13.53
N LEU A 191 1.06 -9.15 13.07
CA LEU A 191 -0.01 -9.49 12.13
C LEU A 191 0.55 -9.98 10.78
N ALA A 192 1.49 -9.24 10.19
CA ALA A 192 2.12 -9.60 8.92
C ALA A 192 2.82 -10.97 8.99
N ARG A 193 3.55 -11.23 10.08
CA ARG A 193 4.19 -12.53 10.33
C ARG A 193 3.18 -13.65 10.48
N ARG A 194 2.14 -13.43 11.31
CA ARG A 194 1.10 -14.43 11.50
C ARG A 194 0.37 -14.75 10.20
N HIS A 195 0.08 -13.73 9.40
CA HIS A 195 -0.48 -13.92 8.07
C HIS A 195 0.44 -14.79 7.19
N HIS A 196 1.73 -14.46 7.10
CA HIS A 196 2.70 -15.25 6.35
C HIS A 196 2.76 -16.71 6.83
N GLN A 197 2.79 -16.96 8.15
CA GLN A 197 2.77 -18.31 8.71
C GLN A 197 1.54 -19.10 8.27
N LEU A 198 0.35 -18.49 8.29
CA LEU A 198 -0.89 -19.13 7.87
C LEU A 198 -0.90 -19.42 6.36
N CYS A 199 -0.40 -18.50 5.53
CA CYS A 199 -0.27 -18.72 4.08
C CYS A 199 0.70 -19.86 3.74
N ARG A 200 1.74 -20.10 4.55
CA ARG A 200 2.69 -21.22 4.34
C ARG A 200 2.06 -22.59 4.53
N VAL A 201 1.08 -22.70 5.41
CA VAL A 201 0.39 -23.98 5.66
C VAL A 201 -0.44 -24.40 4.45
N GLU A 202 -0.86 -23.44 3.61
CA GLU A 202 -1.68 -23.72 2.42
C GLU A 202 -0.87 -23.92 1.12
N THR A 203 0.43 -23.60 1.12
CA THR A 203 1.22 -23.54 -0.12
C THR A 203 2.53 -24.30 -0.08
N ASP A 204 2.47 -25.63 -0.21
CA ASP A 204 3.53 -26.42 -0.85
C ASP A 204 3.45 -26.34 -2.42
N ALA A 205 2.64 -25.43 -2.95
CA ALA A 205 2.51 -25.21 -4.38
C ALA A 205 3.48 -24.12 -4.86
N PRO A 206 4.20 -24.31 -5.96
CA PRO A 206 5.08 -23.29 -6.54
C PRO A 206 4.26 -22.04 -6.85
N ARG A 207 4.78 -20.88 -6.42
CA ARG A 207 4.19 -19.57 -6.65
C ARG A 207 3.86 -19.36 -8.13
N ALA A 208 2.59 -19.23 -8.47
CA ALA A 208 2.22 -18.89 -9.84
C ALA A 208 2.83 -17.53 -10.21
N PRO A 209 3.48 -17.41 -11.37
CA PRO A 209 4.05 -16.14 -11.80
C PRO A 209 2.94 -15.10 -11.87
N SER A 210 3.17 -13.92 -11.28
CA SER A 210 2.23 -12.82 -11.38
C SER A 210 2.02 -12.44 -12.85
N TRP A 211 0.77 -12.28 -13.26
CA TRP A 211 0.41 -11.92 -14.63
C TRP A 211 1.02 -10.58 -15.09
N CYS A 212 1.43 -9.72 -14.17
CA CYS A 212 2.06 -8.43 -14.47
C CYS A 212 3.60 -8.51 -14.55
N SER A 213 4.20 -9.64 -14.18
CA SER A 213 5.64 -9.84 -14.29
C SER A 213 6.13 -9.65 -15.72
N GLY A 214 7.14 -8.81 -15.91
CA GLY A 214 7.70 -8.49 -17.22
C GLY A 214 6.85 -7.56 -18.10
N LEU A 215 5.70 -7.08 -17.63
CA LEU A 215 4.92 -6.04 -18.32
C LEU A 215 5.47 -4.65 -18.02
N SER A 216 5.41 -3.76 -19.03
CA SER A 216 5.62 -2.32 -18.81
C SER A 216 4.42 -1.71 -18.09
N LEU A 217 4.62 -0.55 -17.44
CA LEU A 217 3.52 0.16 -16.77
C LEU A 217 2.30 0.38 -17.68
N ARG A 218 2.54 0.72 -18.97
CA ARG A 218 1.47 0.92 -19.93
C ARG A 218 0.74 -0.36 -20.31
N GLU A 219 1.47 -1.47 -20.40
CA GLU A 219 0.88 -2.80 -20.60
C GLU A 219 0.05 -3.23 -19.39
N ILE A 220 0.47 -2.89 -18.18
CA ILE A 220 -0.28 -3.16 -16.94
C ILE A 220 -1.59 -2.37 -16.93
N GLN A 221 -1.57 -1.08 -17.24
CA GLN A 221 -2.78 -0.26 -17.32
C GLN A 221 -3.80 -0.84 -18.30
N VAL A 222 -3.34 -1.25 -19.48
CA VAL A 222 -4.21 -1.90 -20.49
C VAL A 222 -4.71 -3.26 -20.00
N ALA A 223 -3.84 -4.08 -19.40
CA ALA A 223 -4.20 -5.39 -18.88
C ALA A 223 -5.25 -5.31 -17.76
N ASP A 224 -5.12 -4.33 -16.89
CA ASP A 224 -6.03 -4.15 -15.75
C ASP A 224 -7.44 -3.79 -16.21
N LEU A 225 -7.58 -2.86 -17.15
CA LEU A 225 -8.87 -2.53 -17.73
C LEU A 225 -9.48 -3.74 -18.50
N LEU A 226 -8.66 -4.51 -19.22
CA LEU A 226 -9.13 -5.75 -19.88
C LEU A 226 -9.61 -6.79 -18.85
N ARG A 227 -8.97 -6.91 -17.68
CA ARG A 227 -9.40 -7.78 -16.56
C ARG A 227 -10.74 -7.35 -15.96
N GLN A 228 -11.01 -6.06 -15.96
CA GLN A 228 -12.29 -5.47 -15.52
C GLN A 228 -13.41 -5.64 -16.55
N GLY A 229 -13.12 -6.22 -17.71
CA GLY A 229 -14.10 -6.49 -18.76
C GLY A 229 -14.26 -5.38 -19.79
N HIS A 230 -13.39 -4.34 -19.77
CA HIS A 230 -13.44 -3.26 -20.76
C HIS A 230 -13.05 -3.77 -22.15
N THR A 231 -13.78 -3.30 -23.15
CA THR A 231 -13.43 -3.52 -24.56
C THR A 231 -12.23 -2.69 -24.99
N ALA A 232 -11.55 -3.04 -26.07
CA ALA A 232 -10.42 -2.25 -26.60
C ALA A 232 -10.80 -0.78 -26.89
N LYS A 233 -12.06 -0.51 -27.24
CA LYS A 233 -12.55 0.85 -27.47
C LYS A 233 -12.69 1.64 -26.16
N GLU A 234 -13.19 1.01 -25.10
CA GLU A 234 -13.33 1.62 -23.78
C GLU A 234 -11.96 1.85 -23.14
N VAL A 235 -11.05 0.86 -23.20
CA VAL A 235 -9.65 1.00 -22.77
C VAL A 235 -8.98 2.15 -23.49
N GLY A 236 -9.20 2.26 -24.82
CA GLY A 236 -8.66 3.37 -25.62
C GLY A 236 -9.15 4.74 -25.15
N ARG A 237 -10.44 4.86 -24.85
CA ARG A 237 -11.02 6.09 -24.31
C ARG A 237 -10.46 6.44 -22.95
N GLU A 238 -10.37 5.47 -22.05
CA GLU A 238 -9.89 5.66 -20.68
C GLU A 238 -8.41 6.10 -20.64
N LEU A 239 -7.59 5.51 -21.49
CA LEU A 239 -6.14 5.73 -21.51
C LEU A 239 -5.66 6.74 -22.55
N GLY A 240 -6.57 7.36 -23.31
CA GLY A 240 -6.21 8.28 -24.40
C GLY A 240 -5.46 7.59 -25.56
N LEU A 241 -5.82 6.34 -25.88
CA LEU A 241 -5.18 5.53 -26.93
C LEU A 241 -6.15 5.23 -28.06
N SER A 242 -5.61 4.97 -29.27
CA SER A 242 -6.43 4.39 -30.33
C SER A 242 -6.78 2.93 -30.00
N PRO A 243 -7.96 2.43 -30.42
CA PRO A 243 -8.30 1.01 -30.24
C PRO A 243 -7.26 0.06 -30.87
N THR A 244 -6.65 0.44 -31.98
CA THR A 244 -5.57 -0.33 -32.64
C THR A 244 -4.33 -0.40 -31.74
N THR A 245 -3.98 0.68 -31.07
CA THR A 245 -2.86 0.72 -30.11
C THR A 245 -3.16 -0.20 -28.91
N VAL A 246 -4.39 -0.22 -28.42
CA VAL A 246 -4.82 -1.12 -27.34
C VAL A 246 -4.68 -2.58 -27.78
N VAL A 247 -5.09 -2.92 -29.01
CA VAL A 247 -4.92 -4.28 -29.56
C VAL A 247 -3.43 -4.67 -29.62
N THR A 248 -2.56 -3.74 -29.98
CA THR A 248 -1.11 -3.98 -29.98
C THR A 248 -0.59 -4.30 -28.58
N TYR A 249 -1.00 -3.49 -27.58
CA TYR A 249 -0.66 -3.80 -26.18
C TYR A 249 -1.23 -5.14 -25.71
N LYS A 250 -2.49 -5.44 -26.01
CA LYS A 250 -3.12 -6.73 -25.71
C LYS A 250 -2.29 -7.91 -26.25
N ASN A 251 -1.85 -7.84 -27.50
CA ASN A 251 -1.06 -8.89 -28.11
C ASN A 251 0.32 -9.05 -27.42
N ARG A 252 0.95 -7.93 -27.04
CA ARG A 252 2.21 -7.98 -26.26
C ARG A 252 2.01 -8.58 -24.88
N ILE A 253 0.93 -8.22 -24.19
CA ILE A 253 0.55 -8.75 -22.89
C ILE A 253 0.34 -10.27 -23.00
N PHE A 254 -0.40 -10.73 -24.01
CA PHE A 254 -0.65 -12.16 -24.23
C PHE A 254 0.63 -12.91 -24.50
N LYS A 255 1.51 -12.39 -25.36
CA LYS A 255 2.81 -12.99 -25.64
C LYS A 255 3.67 -13.11 -24.39
N LYS A 256 3.77 -12.05 -23.59
CA LYS A 256 4.56 -12.04 -22.35
C LYS A 256 3.99 -12.98 -21.28
N ASN A 257 2.68 -13.15 -21.25
CA ASN A 257 2.00 -14.06 -20.34
C ASN A 257 1.87 -15.49 -20.86
N ASN A 258 2.35 -15.77 -22.08
CA ASN A 258 2.22 -17.07 -22.74
C ASN A 258 0.76 -17.57 -22.74
N VAL A 259 -0.16 -16.70 -23.21
CA VAL A 259 -1.59 -17.01 -23.39
C VAL A 259 -2.01 -16.65 -24.81
N ALA A 260 -2.95 -17.40 -25.39
CA ALA A 260 -3.43 -17.21 -26.75
C ALA A 260 -4.72 -16.38 -26.83
N SER A 261 -5.45 -16.23 -25.74
CA SER A 261 -6.77 -15.58 -25.72
C SER A 261 -7.00 -14.73 -24.48
N LEU A 262 -7.96 -13.80 -24.58
CA LEU A 262 -8.41 -13.02 -23.41
C LEU A 262 -8.98 -13.93 -22.33
N LYS A 263 -9.69 -15.00 -22.70
CA LYS A 263 -10.24 -15.96 -21.75
C LYS A 263 -9.13 -16.65 -20.95
N GLU A 264 -8.07 -17.10 -21.60
CA GLU A 264 -6.90 -17.69 -20.93
C GLU A 264 -6.19 -16.66 -20.04
N PHE A 265 -6.07 -15.41 -20.53
CA PHE A 265 -5.49 -14.32 -19.74
C PHE A 265 -6.31 -14.05 -18.49
N LEU A 266 -7.63 -13.99 -18.56
CA LEU A 266 -8.51 -13.77 -17.41
C LEU A 266 -8.48 -14.92 -16.39
N ILE A 267 -8.24 -16.15 -16.83
CA ILE A 267 -8.04 -17.29 -15.94
C ILE A 267 -6.72 -17.15 -15.17
N LYS A 268 -5.65 -16.76 -15.87
CA LYS A 268 -4.32 -16.56 -15.29
C LYS A 268 -4.20 -15.31 -14.43
N ALA A 269 -4.96 -14.30 -14.75
CA ALA A 269 -4.98 -12.98 -14.14
C ALA A 269 -6.41 -12.58 -13.75
N PRO A 270 -7.04 -13.27 -12.79
CA PRO A 270 -8.43 -12.93 -12.42
C PRO A 270 -8.51 -11.49 -11.92
N ALA A 271 -9.61 -10.80 -12.27
CA ALA A 271 -9.89 -9.49 -11.71
C ALA A 271 -9.93 -9.60 -10.19
N ALA A 272 -9.34 -8.64 -9.48
CA ALA A 272 -9.54 -8.54 -8.04
C ALA A 272 -11.06 -8.51 -7.80
N ARG A 273 -11.58 -9.45 -7.02
CA ARG A 273 -13.00 -9.42 -6.65
C ARG A 273 -13.24 -8.09 -5.94
N ALA A 274 -14.13 -7.27 -6.51
CA ALA A 274 -14.64 -6.11 -5.79
C ALA A 274 -15.18 -6.63 -4.45
N VAL A 275 -14.65 -6.11 -3.36
CA VAL A 275 -15.19 -6.38 -2.03
C VAL A 275 -16.63 -5.90 -2.07
N PRO A 276 -17.64 -6.74 -1.80
CA PRO A 276 -18.99 -6.24 -1.67
C PRO A 276 -18.96 -5.24 -0.50
N VAL A 277 -19.19 -3.97 -0.82
CA VAL A 277 -19.49 -2.96 0.19
C VAL A 277 -20.77 -3.43 0.85
N CYS A 278 -20.66 -3.99 2.05
CA CYS A 278 -21.81 -4.30 2.87
C CYS A 278 -22.48 -2.95 3.17
N MET A 279 -23.50 -2.60 2.39
CA MET A 279 -24.36 -1.49 2.70
C MET A 279 -25.06 -1.88 4.00
N PRO A 280 -25.00 -1.04 5.07
CA PRO A 280 -25.83 -1.30 6.23
C PRO A 280 -27.28 -1.31 5.75
N GLU A 281 -27.98 -2.42 6.01
CA GLU A 281 -29.41 -2.50 5.78
C GLU A 281 -30.06 -1.33 6.51
N ALA A 282 -30.74 -0.48 5.73
CA ALA A 282 -31.58 0.57 6.28
C ALA A 282 -32.63 -0.11 7.15
N GLY A 283 -32.46 0.03 8.45
CA GLY A 283 -33.41 -0.48 9.45
C GLY A 283 -34.80 0.04 9.09
N GLY A 284 -35.62 -0.87 8.61
CA GLY A 284 -37.06 -0.67 8.45
C GLY A 284 -37.74 -0.95 9.77
N ARG A 285 -38.33 0.12 10.31
CA ARG A 285 -39.46 0.21 11.25
C ARG A 285 -39.41 -0.57 12.55
#